data_4ee886c986069f81a502232b63f0f0e3
#
_entry.id   4ee886c986069f81a502232b63f0f0e3
#
_cell.length_a   1.000
_cell.length_b   1.000
_cell.length_c   1.000
_cell.angle_alpha   90.00
_cell.angle_beta   90.00
_cell.angle_gamma   90.00
#
_symmetry.space_group_name_H-M   'P 1'
#
loop_
_entity.id
_entity.type
_entity.pdbx_description
1 polymer ?
#
loop_
_entity_poly.entity_id
_entity_poly.type
_entity_poly.pdbx_seq_one_letter_code
_entity_poly.pdbx_strand_id
1 'polypeptide(L)'
;MNKNHETQRHEIRNNNRDSQAIYCMNESVEEPLVAKREYKDTVFRMLFSEKSELLSLYNALNGTSYEDPEELEITTLKNAIYMTVKNDISCVIDMRLNLYEHQSTVNPNIPLRDLDYVSRTYSLFYRDEDIYSPHIIRLPNPKFIIFYNGLDKQPARREMRLSDAYANKEEHPSLELIVMQININPGYNDELLKSCPSLYGYMQFVEKIRENQKTMPLTEAVTQAVIDCIKENILADFLKRNKAEVVSMSLFEYDEKKHERTMIEIGREEGDIRRLSLQIIKKILKNKSLAQIADELEEDPETIQPLYNVVLQHAPDFDMDEITKDVSAMQK
;
A
#
# COMPACT_ATOMS: atom_id res chain seq x y z
N MET A 1 50.52 6.40 29.13
CA MET A 1 49.68 5.98 27.95
C MET A 1 48.30 5.56 28.45
N ASN A 2 47.48 6.49 28.97
CA ASN A 2 46.11 6.12 29.42
C ASN A 2 45.23 7.36 29.64
N LYS A 3 45.19 8.27 28.67
CA LYS A 3 44.25 9.44 28.69
C LYS A 3 43.37 9.59 27.44
N ASN A 4 43.58 8.77 26.42
CA ASN A 4 42.81 8.89 25.15
C ASN A 4 41.60 7.95 25.05
N HIS A 5 41.34 7.08 26.03
CA HIS A 5 40.20 6.16 25.99
C HIS A 5 38.94 6.68 26.70
N GLU A 6 39.06 7.70 27.57
CA GLU A 6 37.89 8.23 28.29
C GLU A 6 37.14 9.29 27.48
N THR A 7 37.82 10.04 26.62
CA THR A 7 37.19 11.11 25.80
C THR A 7 36.29 10.51 24.72
N GLN A 8 36.65 9.37 24.12
CA GLN A 8 35.80 8.69 23.11
C GLN A 8 34.55 8.04 23.71
N ARG A 9 34.54 7.66 24.97
CA ARG A 9 33.34 7.09 25.63
C ARG A 9 32.31 8.15 26.02
N HIS A 10 32.69 9.40 26.16
CA HIS A 10 31.76 10.50 26.45
C HIS A 10 31.05 11.01 25.20
N GLU A 11 31.70 11.03 24.02
CA GLU A 11 31.08 11.45 22.78
C GLU A 11 30.06 10.42 22.26
N ILE A 12 30.31 9.13 22.44
CA ILE A 12 29.34 8.07 22.04
C ILE A 12 28.07 8.06 22.92
N ARG A 13 28.17 8.53 24.19
CA ARG A 13 26.98 8.61 25.05
C ARG A 13 26.09 9.83 24.79
N ASN A 14 26.63 10.91 24.28
CA ASN A 14 25.83 12.09 23.95
C ASN A 14 25.08 11.91 22.64
N ASN A 15 25.63 11.26 21.62
CA ASN A 15 24.92 10.99 20.36
C ASN A 15 23.75 10.00 20.50
N ASN A 16 23.74 9.13 21.54
CA ASN A 16 22.61 8.22 21.78
C ASN A 16 21.45 8.87 22.56
N ARG A 17 21.66 10.02 23.23
CA ARG A 17 20.56 10.72 23.90
C ARG A 17 19.74 11.58 22.94
N ASP A 18 20.37 12.17 21.94
CA ASP A 18 19.65 12.96 20.93
C ASP A 18 18.84 12.09 19.95
N SER A 19 19.29 10.85 19.71
CA SER A 19 18.54 9.90 18.88
C SER A 19 17.29 9.32 19.58
N GLN A 20 17.26 9.26 20.92
CA GLN A 20 16.08 8.83 21.67
C GLN A 20 15.06 9.97 21.89
N ALA A 21 15.51 11.22 21.90
CA ALA A 21 14.62 12.37 22.03
C ALA A 21 13.79 12.65 20.76
N ILE A 22 14.27 12.22 19.59
CA ILE A 22 13.55 12.37 18.31
C ILE A 22 12.40 11.33 18.16
N TYR A 23 12.45 10.22 18.91
CA TYR A 23 11.43 9.17 18.84
C TYR A 23 10.20 9.40 19.75
N CYS A 24 10.25 10.38 20.66
CA CYS A 24 9.19 10.62 21.65
C CYS A 24 8.34 11.87 21.39
N MET A 25 8.49 12.56 20.27
CA MET A 25 7.75 13.80 19.97
C MET A 25 6.92 13.77 18.69
N ASN A 26 6.39 12.62 18.30
CA ASN A 26 5.34 12.53 17.28
C ASN A 26 4.14 11.70 17.79
N GLU A 27 3.52 12.16 18.89
CA GLU A 27 2.11 11.92 19.10
C GLU A 27 1.35 13.01 18.31
N SER A 28 1.29 12.81 17.00
CA SER A 28 0.40 13.61 16.16
C SER A 28 -0.62 12.65 15.56
N VAL A 29 -1.87 12.86 15.99
CA VAL A 29 -3.12 12.58 15.29
C VAL A 29 -3.00 11.38 14.31
N GLU A 30 -3.39 10.21 14.79
CA GLU A 30 -3.71 9.08 13.92
C GLU A 30 -4.89 9.48 13.01
N GLU A 31 -4.58 10.01 11.82
CA GLU A 31 -5.53 9.89 10.72
C GLU A 31 -5.75 8.39 10.51
N PRO A 32 -7.00 7.92 10.43
CA PRO A 32 -7.27 6.53 10.11
C PRO A 32 -6.70 6.28 8.71
N LEU A 33 -5.62 5.50 8.62
CA LEU A 33 -5.11 4.95 7.37
C LEU A 33 -6.23 4.08 6.78
N VAL A 34 -7.13 4.71 6.02
CA VAL A 34 -8.12 3.99 5.23
C VAL A 34 -7.34 3.22 4.18
N ALA A 35 -7.27 1.91 4.35
CA ALA A 35 -6.61 1.03 3.40
C ALA A 35 -7.28 1.24 2.04
N LYS A 36 -6.53 1.74 1.05
CA LYS A 36 -6.97 1.88 -0.34
C LYS A 36 -7.37 0.51 -0.86
N ARG A 37 -8.65 0.21 -0.83
CA ARG A 37 -9.20 -1.05 -1.35
C ARG A 37 -9.60 -0.80 -2.80
N GLU A 38 -8.69 -1.06 -3.71
CA GLU A 38 -9.05 -1.09 -5.13
C GLU A 38 -10.12 -2.18 -5.35
N TYR A 39 -11.16 -1.92 -6.18
CA TYR A 39 -12.23 -2.87 -6.48
C TYR A 39 -11.70 -4.25 -6.91
N LYS A 40 -10.54 -4.27 -7.57
CA LYS A 40 -9.86 -5.49 -8.02
C LYS A 40 -9.48 -6.40 -6.86
N ASP A 41 -8.82 -5.84 -5.83
CA ASP A 41 -8.39 -6.59 -4.64
C ASP A 41 -9.62 -7.14 -3.92
N THR A 42 -10.69 -6.36 -3.84
CA THR A 42 -11.92 -6.78 -3.19
C THR A 42 -12.63 -7.89 -3.95
N VAL A 43 -12.77 -7.78 -5.29
CA VAL A 43 -13.36 -8.83 -6.12
C VAL A 43 -12.51 -10.11 -6.07
N PHE A 44 -11.18 -9.99 -6.11
CA PHE A 44 -10.26 -11.11 -5.95
C PHE A 44 -10.49 -11.83 -4.61
N ARG A 45 -10.54 -11.09 -3.51
CA ARG A 45 -10.80 -11.66 -2.18
C ARG A 45 -12.16 -12.30 -2.07
N MET A 46 -13.21 -11.66 -2.59
CA MET A 46 -14.56 -12.23 -2.58
C MET A 46 -14.61 -13.56 -3.32
N LEU A 47 -14.01 -13.61 -4.52
CA LEU A 47 -13.97 -14.81 -5.35
C LEU A 47 -13.24 -15.96 -4.64
N PHE A 48 -12.03 -15.70 -4.15
CA PHE A 48 -11.20 -16.73 -3.51
C PHE A 48 -11.46 -16.90 -1.99
N SER A 49 -12.44 -16.22 -1.43
CA SER A 49 -12.99 -16.55 -0.10
C SER A 49 -13.88 -17.80 -0.14
N GLU A 50 -14.35 -18.21 -1.32
CA GLU A 50 -15.06 -19.47 -1.50
C GLU A 50 -14.04 -20.62 -1.53
N LYS A 51 -14.18 -21.60 -0.61
CA LYS A 51 -13.22 -22.71 -0.45
C LYS A 51 -12.98 -23.50 -1.74
N SER A 52 -14.03 -23.75 -2.54
CA SER A 52 -13.92 -24.44 -3.82
C SER A 52 -13.04 -23.71 -4.82
N GLU A 53 -13.20 -22.38 -4.92
CA GLU A 53 -12.41 -21.54 -5.81
C GLU A 53 -10.95 -21.42 -5.34
N LEU A 54 -10.75 -21.31 -4.02
CA LEU A 54 -9.44 -21.29 -3.40
C LEU A 54 -8.70 -22.63 -3.57
N LEU A 55 -9.41 -23.76 -3.45
CA LEU A 55 -8.85 -25.08 -3.70
C LEU A 55 -8.43 -25.26 -5.17
N SER A 56 -9.27 -24.81 -6.10
CA SER A 56 -8.95 -24.79 -7.54
C SER A 56 -7.66 -23.99 -7.81
N LEU A 57 -7.53 -22.82 -7.19
CA LEU A 57 -6.33 -22.00 -7.29
C LEU A 57 -5.11 -22.70 -6.69
N TYR A 58 -5.25 -23.30 -5.52
CA TYR A 58 -4.17 -24.07 -4.88
C TYR A 58 -3.70 -25.22 -5.75
N ASN A 59 -4.64 -26.01 -6.29
CA ASN A 59 -4.33 -27.13 -7.18
C ASN A 59 -3.57 -26.67 -8.42
N ALA A 60 -4.02 -25.60 -9.08
CA ALA A 60 -3.39 -25.04 -10.27
C ALA A 60 -1.95 -24.55 -10.01
N LEU A 61 -1.71 -23.96 -8.84
CA LEU A 61 -0.39 -23.44 -8.46
C LEU A 61 0.61 -24.54 -8.07
N ASN A 62 0.12 -25.65 -7.51
CA ASN A 62 0.96 -26.70 -6.95
C ASN A 62 0.97 -27.99 -7.80
N GLY A 63 0.16 -28.06 -8.86
CA GLY A 63 0.01 -29.27 -9.69
C GLY A 63 -0.60 -30.43 -8.89
N THR A 64 -1.51 -30.12 -7.97
CA THR A 64 -2.24 -31.08 -7.14
C THR A 64 -3.68 -31.25 -7.62
N SER A 65 -4.40 -32.22 -7.07
CA SER A 65 -5.77 -32.56 -7.44
C SER A 65 -6.62 -32.87 -6.23
N TYR A 66 -6.55 -32.05 -5.18
CA TYR A 66 -7.46 -32.17 -4.03
C TYR A 66 -8.89 -31.93 -4.48
N GLU A 67 -9.81 -32.76 -3.99
CA GLU A 67 -11.23 -32.72 -4.39
C GLU A 67 -12.14 -32.14 -3.29
N ASP A 68 -11.78 -32.32 -2.03
CA ASP A 68 -12.58 -31.86 -0.89
C ASP A 68 -12.14 -30.45 -0.43
N PRO A 69 -12.98 -29.41 -0.64
CA PRO A 69 -12.68 -28.07 -0.16
C PRO A 69 -12.54 -27.97 1.37
N GLU A 70 -13.08 -28.92 2.14
CA GLU A 70 -12.99 -28.88 3.60
C GLU A 70 -11.59 -29.26 4.13
N GLU A 71 -10.72 -29.86 3.30
CA GLU A 71 -9.31 -30.04 3.63
C GLU A 71 -8.55 -28.71 3.76
N LEU A 72 -9.16 -27.61 3.27
CA LEU A 72 -8.56 -26.29 3.26
C LEU A 72 -9.08 -25.47 4.47
N GLU A 73 -8.16 -25.01 5.30
CA GLU A 73 -8.44 -24.09 6.41
C GLU A 73 -8.09 -22.65 6.01
N ILE A 74 -9.08 -21.75 6.01
CA ILE A 74 -8.87 -20.33 5.74
C ILE A 74 -8.36 -19.65 7.02
N THR A 75 -7.14 -19.11 6.94
CA THR A 75 -6.44 -18.48 8.06
C THR A 75 -6.37 -16.95 7.94
N THR A 76 -7.06 -16.35 6.97
CA THR A 76 -7.09 -14.91 6.76
C THR A 76 -7.55 -14.18 8.03
N LEU A 77 -6.76 -13.22 8.50
CA LEU A 77 -7.02 -12.44 9.71
C LEU A 77 -8.22 -11.50 9.50
N LYS A 78 -9.44 -11.96 9.87
CA LYS A 78 -10.70 -11.21 9.65
C LYS A 78 -10.86 -9.98 10.54
N ASN A 79 -10.23 -9.93 11.73
CA ASN A 79 -10.55 -8.99 12.81
C ASN A 79 -9.39 -8.08 13.22
N ALA A 80 -8.49 -7.75 12.33
CA ALA A 80 -7.45 -6.76 12.65
C ALA A 80 -8.01 -5.33 12.59
N ILE A 81 -8.92 -4.97 13.52
CA ILE A 81 -9.51 -3.63 13.63
C ILE A 81 -8.42 -2.57 13.90
N TYR A 82 -7.26 -2.98 14.40
CA TYR A 82 -6.11 -2.13 14.74
C TYR A 82 -4.85 -2.43 13.90
N MET A 83 -4.94 -3.20 12.80
CA MET A 83 -3.76 -3.58 12.03
C MET A 83 -3.83 -3.06 10.60
N THR A 84 -2.87 -2.21 10.25
CA THR A 84 -2.65 -1.65 8.92
C THR A 84 -2.16 -2.68 7.89
N VAL A 85 -1.72 -3.85 8.34
CA VAL A 85 -1.21 -4.91 7.47
C VAL A 85 -2.26 -6.02 7.34
N LYS A 86 -2.81 -6.17 6.14
CA LYS A 86 -3.77 -7.23 5.78
C LYS A 86 -3.24 -7.96 4.55
N ASN A 87 -3.31 -9.28 4.58
CA ASN A 87 -3.20 -10.09 3.38
C ASN A 87 -4.61 -10.27 2.77
N ASP A 88 -4.69 -10.45 1.45
CA ASP A 88 -5.96 -10.65 0.78
C ASP A 88 -6.57 -12.00 1.16
N ILE A 89 -5.84 -13.09 1.00
CA ILE A 89 -6.28 -14.45 1.34
C ILE A 89 -5.11 -15.27 1.85
N SER A 90 -5.34 -16.00 2.96
CA SER A 90 -4.43 -17.04 3.42
C SER A 90 -5.16 -18.31 3.78
N CYS A 91 -4.52 -19.44 3.52
CA CYS A 91 -5.06 -20.74 3.84
C CYS A 91 -3.96 -21.75 4.19
N VAL A 92 -4.34 -22.76 4.98
CA VAL A 92 -3.52 -23.92 5.27
C VAL A 92 -4.14 -25.16 4.65
N ILE A 93 -3.32 -25.93 3.98
CA ILE A 93 -3.63 -27.27 3.50
C ILE A 93 -2.35 -28.11 3.61
N ASP A 94 -2.45 -29.34 4.15
CA ASP A 94 -1.34 -30.29 4.29
C ASP A 94 -0.07 -29.64 4.90
N MET A 95 -0.23 -28.90 6.03
CA MET A 95 0.86 -28.16 6.69
C MET A 95 1.63 -27.18 5.80
N ARG A 96 0.97 -26.60 4.79
CA ARG A 96 1.47 -25.52 3.96
C ARG A 96 0.59 -24.28 4.14
N LEU A 97 1.19 -23.19 4.60
CA LEU A 97 0.53 -21.89 4.73
C LEU A 97 0.71 -21.12 3.42
N ASN A 98 -0.36 -20.90 2.69
CA ASN A 98 -0.32 -20.14 1.45
C ASN A 98 -0.89 -18.74 1.68
N LEU A 99 -0.13 -17.72 1.26
CA LEU A 99 -0.50 -16.33 1.33
C LEU A 99 -0.60 -15.79 -0.10
N TYR A 100 -1.80 -15.38 -0.48
CA TYR A 100 -2.12 -14.88 -1.81
C TYR A 100 -2.52 -13.42 -1.71
N GLU A 101 -1.88 -12.57 -2.49
CA GLU A 101 -2.23 -11.15 -2.64
C GLU A 101 -2.48 -10.81 -4.12
N HIS A 102 -3.41 -9.91 -4.36
CA HIS A 102 -3.58 -9.26 -5.65
C HIS A 102 -2.86 -7.90 -5.64
N GLN A 103 -2.16 -7.57 -6.72
CA GLN A 103 -1.46 -6.28 -6.85
C GLN A 103 -1.67 -5.70 -8.24
N SER A 104 -2.13 -4.44 -8.31
CA SER A 104 -2.21 -3.67 -9.56
C SER A 104 -1.07 -2.67 -9.74
N THR A 105 -0.24 -2.48 -8.72
CA THR A 105 0.95 -1.62 -8.76
C THR A 105 2.19 -2.40 -8.35
N VAL A 106 3.36 -1.96 -8.79
CA VAL A 106 4.63 -2.55 -8.36
C VAL A 106 5.03 -1.98 -7.02
N ASN A 107 5.15 -2.84 -6.01
CA ASN A 107 5.61 -2.44 -4.68
C ASN A 107 6.81 -3.30 -4.24
N PRO A 108 8.02 -2.71 -4.11
CA PRO A 108 9.21 -3.46 -3.73
C PRO A 108 9.22 -3.91 -2.26
N ASN A 109 8.36 -3.34 -1.40
CA ASN A 109 8.33 -3.62 0.04
C ASN A 109 7.43 -4.80 0.42
N ILE A 110 6.92 -5.56 -0.56
CA ILE A 110 6.05 -6.70 -0.29
C ILE A 110 6.71 -7.76 0.59
N PRO A 111 7.97 -8.19 0.37
CA PRO A 111 8.59 -9.16 1.26
C PRO A 111 8.66 -8.70 2.73
N LEU A 112 8.81 -7.40 2.96
CA LEU A 112 8.78 -6.84 4.33
C LEU A 112 7.37 -6.89 4.94
N ARG A 113 6.33 -6.61 4.15
CA ARG A 113 4.93 -6.73 4.57
C ARG A 113 4.55 -8.17 4.90
N ASP A 114 4.96 -9.10 4.03
CA ASP A 114 4.70 -10.52 4.22
C ASP A 114 5.42 -11.10 5.44
N LEU A 115 6.61 -10.57 5.78
CA LEU A 115 7.32 -10.94 7.01
C LEU A 115 6.50 -10.55 8.27
N ASP A 116 5.97 -9.33 8.33
CA ASP A 116 5.11 -8.91 9.43
C ASP A 116 3.85 -9.77 9.50
N TYR A 117 3.22 -10.03 8.35
CA TYR A 117 2.01 -10.83 8.27
C TYR A 117 2.23 -12.28 8.73
N VAL A 118 3.24 -12.98 8.21
CA VAL A 118 3.51 -14.37 8.58
C VAL A 118 3.91 -14.52 10.03
N SER A 119 4.66 -13.56 10.57
CA SER A 119 5.02 -13.53 11.99
C SER A 119 3.78 -13.51 12.88
N ARG A 120 2.80 -12.66 12.57
CA ARG A 120 1.52 -12.57 13.27
C ARG A 120 0.68 -13.85 13.11
N THR A 121 0.64 -14.39 11.88
CA THR A 121 -0.08 -15.64 11.60
C THR A 121 0.52 -16.79 12.41
N TYR A 122 1.84 -16.93 12.44
CA TYR A 122 2.50 -17.98 13.23
C TYR A 122 2.27 -17.81 14.72
N SER A 123 2.15 -16.58 15.24
CA SER A 123 1.83 -16.39 16.66
C SER A 123 0.48 -16.98 17.06
N LEU A 124 -0.44 -17.16 16.13
CA LEU A 124 -1.71 -17.85 16.37
C LEU A 124 -1.52 -19.38 16.47
N PHE A 125 -0.60 -19.95 15.67
CA PHE A 125 -0.34 -21.39 15.68
C PHE A 125 0.36 -21.88 16.95
N TYR A 126 1.22 -21.04 17.55
CA TYR A 126 1.94 -21.39 18.78
C TYR A 126 1.42 -20.66 20.04
N ARG A 127 0.22 -20.05 19.98
CA ARG A 127 -0.34 -19.27 21.08
C ARG A 127 -0.39 -20.05 22.39
N ASP A 128 -0.77 -21.32 22.32
CA ASP A 128 -0.96 -22.22 23.47
C ASP A 128 0.26 -23.14 23.70
N GLU A 129 1.36 -22.90 22.98
CA GLU A 129 2.58 -23.67 23.05
C GLU A 129 3.66 -22.94 23.87
N ASP A 130 4.48 -23.70 24.59
CA ASP A 130 5.65 -23.13 25.28
C ASP A 130 6.86 -23.06 24.34
N ILE A 131 7.11 -21.88 23.78
CA ILE A 131 8.23 -21.62 22.87
C ILE A 131 9.61 -21.78 23.53
N TYR A 132 9.68 -21.84 24.87
CA TYR A 132 10.91 -22.09 25.63
C TYR A 132 11.09 -23.57 25.96
N SER A 133 10.14 -24.42 25.61
CA SER A 133 10.22 -25.87 25.74
C SER A 133 11.38 -26.42 24.89
N PRO A 134 12.05 -27.51 25.33
CA PRO A 134 13.06 -28.18 24.50
C PRO A 134 12.46 -28.95 23.31
N HIS A 135 11.15 -28.98 23.18
CA HIS A 135 10.47 -29.64 22.06
C HIS A 135 10.27 -28.70 20.90
N ILE A 136 10.47 -29.22 19.68
CA ILE A 136 10.28 -28.44 18.46
C ILE A 136 8.77 -28.24 18.18
N ILE A 137 8.35 -26.99 18.07
CA ILE A 137 7.01 -26.62 17.59
C ILE A 137 7.02 -26.66 16.07
N ARG A 138 6.11 -27.42 15.47
CA ARG A 138 5.99 -27.54 14.02
C ARG A 138 5.03 -26.49 13.48
N LEU A 139 5.52 -25.67 12.56
CA LEU A 139 4.73 -24.64 11.88
C LEU A 139 4.47 -25.06 10.42
N PRO A 140 3.36 -24.63 9.82
CA PRO A 140 3.13 -24.84 8.39
C PRO A 140 4.16 -24.05 7.57
N ASN A 141 4.68 -24.69 6.50
CA ASN A 141 5.66 -24.06 5.61
C ASN A 141 4.99 -22.93 4.80
N PRO A 142 5.49 -21.67 4.87
CA PRO A 142 4.85 -20.54 4.23
C PRO A 142 5.21 -20.46 2.74
N LYS A 143 4.25 -20.05 1.93
CA LYS A 143 4.41 -19.75 0.51
C LYS A 143 3.72 -18.42 0.19
N PHE A 144 4.46 -17.48 -0.38
CA PHE A 144 4.01 -16.14 -0.68
C PHE A 144 3.86 -15.96 -2.19
N ILE A 145 2.65 -15.65 -2.65
CA ILE A 145 2.35 -15.48 -4.08
C ILE A 145 1.54 -14.21 -4.29
N ILE A 146 2.01 -13.40 -5.24
CA ILE A 146 1.33 -12.20 -5.69
C ILE A 146 0.83 -12.40 -7.11
N PHE A 147 -0.45 -12.13 -7.33
CA PHE A 147 -1.04 -12.05 -8.65
C PHE A 147 -1.00 -10.60 -9.14
N TYR A 148 -0.07 -10.32 -10.04
CA TYR A 148 0.07 -8.99 -10.63
C TYR A 148 -0.88 -8.82 -11.81
N ASN A 149 -1.71 -7.79 -11.71
CA ASN A 149 -2.62 -7.37 -12.76
C ASN A 149 -2.57 -5.84 -12.93
N GLY A 150 -1.37 -5.28 -13.04
CA GLY A 150 -1.14 -3.85 -13.28
C GLY A 150 -0.95 -3.52 -14.75
N LEU A 151 -0.80 -2.22 -15.07
CA LEU A 151 -0.54 -1.74 -16.42
C LEU A 151 0.96 -1.67 -16.74
N ASP A 152 1.82 -1.59 -15.72
CA ASP A 152 3.26 -1.55 -15.93
C ASP A 152 3.75 -2.89 -16.46
N LYS A 153 4.67 -2.84 -17.41
CA LYS A 153 5.24 -4.05 -18.01
C LYS A 153 6.06 -4.81 -16.97
N GLN A 154 5.61 -6.01 -16.62
CA GLN A 154 6.27 -6.91 -15.70
C GLN A 154 6.56 -8.26 -16.39
N PRO A 155 7.60 -9.00 -15.96
CA PRO A 155 7.86 -10.34 -16.48
C PRO A 155 6.71 -11.30 -16.11
N ALA A 156 6.64 -12.44 -16.77
CA ALA A 156 5.64 -13.47 -16.47
C ALA A 156 5.71 -13.94 -15.02
N ARG A 157 6.94 -14.14 -14.50
CA ARG A 157 7.21 -14.48 -13.10
C ARG A 157 8.42 -13.71 -12.61
N ARG A 158 8.39 -13.30 -11.34
CA ARG A 158 9.50 -12.58 -10.68
C ARG A 158 9.58 -13.00 -9.22
N GLU A 159 10.78 -13.33 -8.78
CA GLU A 159 11.08 -13.44 -7.35
C GLU A 159 11.38 -12.06 -6.77
N MET A 160 10.82 -11.79 -5.60
CA MET A 160 11.11 -10.62 -4.79
C MET A 160 11.67 -11.13 -3.46
N ARG A 161 12.76 -10.56 -3.01
CA ARG A 161 13.52 -11.05 -1.85
C ARG A 161 13.54 -10.00 -0.74
N LEU A 162 13.39 -10.45 0.51
CA LEU A 162 13.53 -9.58 1.67
C LEU A 162 14.94 -8.97 1.73
N SER A 163 15.94 -9.75 1.36
CA SER A 163 17.34 -9.29 1.30
C SER A 163 17.58 -8.15 0.32
N ASP A 164 16.66 -7.89 -0.62
CA ASP A 164 16.75 -6.71 -1.49
C ASP A 164 16.59 -5.40 -0.71
N ALA A 165 15.93 -5.42 0.45
CA ALA A 165 15.74 -4.27 1.33
C ALA A 165 16.90 -4.07 2.32
N TYR A 166 17.85 -5.00 2.45
CA TYR A 166 18.95 -4.86 3.40
C TYR A 166 19.96 -3.82 2.94
N ALA A 167 20.35 -2.94 3.87
CA ALA A 167 21.36 -1.91 3.59
C ALA A 167 22.72 -2.51 3.23
N ASN A 168 23.09 -3.62 3.92
CA ASN A 168 24.29 -4.39 3.63
C ASN A 168 23.89 -5.71 2.98
N LYS A 169 24.42 -5.99 1.79
CA LYS A 169 24.16 -7.21 1.05
C LYS A 169 25.08 -8.33 1.51
N GLU A 170 24.48 -9.47 1.82
CA GLU A 170 25.18 -10.72 2.14
C GLU A 170 24.74 -11.81 1.16
N GLU A 171 25.63 -12.70 0.81
CA GLU A 171 25.33 -13.82 -0.10
C GLU A 171 24.32 -14.80 0.55
N HIS A 172 24.45 -14.99 1.86
CA HIS A 172 23.61 -15.88 2.66
C HIS A 172 23.07 -15.14 3.90
N PRO A 173 22.04 -14.30 3.75
CA PRO A 173 21.47 -13.59 4.88
C PRO A 173 20.82 -14.57 5.87
N SER A 174 20.96 -14.30 7.17
CA SER A 174 20.37 -15.15 8.21
C SER A 174 18.84 -15.13 8.23
N LEU A 175 18.23 -14.11 7.65
CA LEU A 175 16.79 -14.03 7.43
C LEU A 175 16.51 -13.75 5.96
N GLU A 176 15.77 -14.64 5.32
CA GLU A 176 15.31 -14.46 3.94
C GLU A 176 13.83 -14.84 3.82
N LEU A 177 13.09 -14.05 3.03
CA LEU A 177 11.72 -14.33 2.62
C LEU A 177 11.62 -14.07 1.12
N ILE A 178 11.08 -15.03 0.40
CA ILE A 178 10.96 -14.98 -1.06
C ILE A 178 9.48 -14.97 -1.44
N VAL A 179 9.08 -13.95 -2.18
CA VAL A 179 7.73 -13.79 -2.73
C VAL A 179 7.76 -14.03 -4.22
N MET A 180 6.87 -14.88 -4.74
CA MET A 180 6.70 -15.12 -6.15
C MET A 180 5.62 -14.21 -6.73
N GLN A 181 5.98 -13.24 -7.55
CA GLN A 181 5.03 -12.46 -8.34
C GLN A 181 4.71 -13.23 -9.64
N ILE A 182 3.42 -13.41 -9.91
CA ILE A 182 2.87 -14.04 -11.12
C ILE A 182 2.05 -13.02 -11.88
N ASN A 183 2.46 -12.70 -13.10
CA ASN A 183 1.72 -11.79 -13.97
C ASN A 183 0.51 -12.51 -14.57
N ILE A 184 -0.70 -12.06 -14.25
CA ILE A 184 -1.95 -12.65 -14.74
C ILE A 184 -2.64 -11.79 -15.82
N ASN A 185 -1.93 -10.82 -16.43
CA ASN A 185 -2.44 -10.11 -17.58
C ASN A 185 -2.54 -11.03 -18.82
N PRO A 186 -3.34 -10.70 -19.82
CA PRO A 186 -3.43 -11.47 -21.07
C PRO A 186 -2.07 -11.72 -21.71
N GLY A 187 -1.84 -12.97 -22.16
CA GLY A 187 -0.58 -13.40 -22.77
C GLY A 187 0.53 -13.79 -21.79
N TYR A 188 0.25 -13.82 -20.48
CA TYR A 188 1.16 -14.29 -19.46
C TYR A 188 0.58 -15.49 -18.70
N ASN A 189 1.42 -16.49 -18.40
CA ASN A 189 1.05 -17.66 -17.58
C ASN A 189 -0.25 -18.37 -18.03
N ASP A 190 -0.46 -18.51 -19.33
CA ASP A 190 -1.69 -19.07 -19.91
C ASP A 190 -2.02 -20.48 -19.40
N GLU A 191 -1.00 -21.31 -19.11
CA GLU A 191 -1.21 -22.65 -18.57
C GLU A 191 -1.83 -22.60 -17.16
N LEU A 192 -1.34 -21.71 -16.30
CA LEU A 192 -1.92 -21.49 -14.97
C LEU A 192 -3.36 -20.98 -15.08
N LEU A 193 -3.58 -20.00 -15.96
CA LEU A 193 -4.92 -19.42 -16.15
C LEU A 193 -5.92 -20.47 -16.65
N LYS A 194 -5.51 -21.35 -17.58
CA LYS A 194 -6.35 -22.44 -18.08
C LYS A 194 -6.64 -23.51 -17.02
N SER A 195 -5.70 -23.76 -16.10
CA SER A 195 -5.87 -24.72 -15.02
C SER A 195 -6.70 -24.19 -13.83
N CYS A 196 -6.95 -22.87 -13.74
CA CYS A 196 -7.81 -22.26 -12.74
C CYS A 196 -8.87 -21.37 -13.44
N PRO A 197 -10.06 -21.90 -13.79
CA PRO A 197 -11.11 -21.17 -14.48
C PRO A 197 -11.50 -19.85 -13.80
N SER A 198 -11.52 -19.82 -12.48
CA SER A 198 -11.88 -18.62 -11.70
C SER A 198 -10.82 -17.53 -11.81
N LEU A 199 -9.53 -17.88 -11.79
CA LEU A 199 -8.46 -16.92 -12.02
C LEU A 199 -8.49 -16.38 -13.45
N TYR A 200 -8.76 -17.25 -14.42
CA TYR A 200 -8.92 -16.85 -15.81
C TYR A 200 -10.12 -15.92 -16.00
N GLY A 201 -11.26 -16.27 -15.41
CA GLY A 201 -12.46 -15.43 -15.46
C GLY A 201 -12.24 -14.07 -14.77
N TYR A 202 -11.51 -14.05 -13.66
CA TYR A 202 -11.12 -12.81 -12.97
C TYR A 202 -10.26 -11.91 -13.89
N MET A 203 -9.26 -12.48 -14.54
CA MET A 203 -8.44 -11.74 -15.52
C MET A 203 -9.29 -11.15 -16.65
N GLN A 204 -10.21 -11.94 -17.24
CA GLN A 204 -11.11 -11.48 -18.30
C GLN A 204 -12.05 -10.37 -17.82
N PHE A 205 -12.60 -10.48 -16.61
CA PHE A 205 -13.44 -9.45 -16.01
C PHE A 205 -12.70 -8.11 -15.86
N VAL A 206 -11.47 -8.14 -15.31
CA VAL A 206 -10.65 -6.93 -15.17
C VAL A 206 -10.32 -6.34 -16.55
N GLU A 207 -10.02 -7.16 -17.54
CA GLU A 207 -9.72 -6.67 -18.89
C GLU A 207 -10.92 -5.99 -19.54
N LYS A 208 -12.13 -6.55 -19.38
CA LYS A 208 -13.37 -5.89 -19.85
C LYS A 208 -13.62 -4.55 -19.19
N ILE A 209 -13.35 -4.43 -17.88
CA ILE A 209 -13.45 -3.14 -17.20
C ILE A 209 -12.48 -2.13 -17.80
N ARG A 210 -11.23 -2.51 -18.03
CA ARG A 210 -10.22 -1.63 -18.64
C ARG A 210 -10.62 -1.19 -20.06
N GLU A 211 -11.18 -2.10 -20.83
CA GLU A 211 -11.65 -1.78 -22.18
C GLU A 211 -12.80 -0.76 -22.13
N ASN A 212 -13.78 -1.00 -21.27
CA ASN A 212 -14.92 -0.09 -21.07
C ASN A 212 -14.47 1.28 -20.53
N GLN A 213 -13.46 1.34 -19.66
CA GLN A 213 -12.93 2.60 -19.12
C GLN A 213 -12.29 3.52 -20.17
N LYS A 214 -12.01 3.02 -21.38
CA LYS A 214 -11.55 3.88 -22.47
C LYS A 214 -12.63 4.85 -22.96
N THR A 215 -13.90 4.53 -22.74
CA THR A 215 -15.05 5.27 -23.27
C THR A 215 -16.07 5.71 -22.23
N MET A 216 -15.99 5.17 -21.01
CA MET A 216 -16.96 5.47 -19.94
C MET A 216 -16.32 5.55 -18.56
N PRO A 217 -16.96 6.22 -17.58
CA PRO A 217 -16.49 6.28 -16.19
C PRO A 217 -16.40 4.90 -15.55
N LEU A 218 -15.56 4.77 -14.49
CA LEU A 218 -15.29 3.49 -13.82
C LEU A 218 -16.56 2.73 -13.41
N THR A 219 -17.52 3.39 -12.76
CA THR A 219 -18.76 2.75 -12.29
C THR A 219 -19.59 2.17 -13.42
N GLU A 220 -19.71 2.91 -14.52
CA GLU A 220 -20.40 2.43 -15.71
C GLU A 220 -19.63 1.29 -16.38
N ALA A 221 -18.30 1.40 -16.44
CA ALA A 221 -17.40 0.39 -16.97
C ALA A 221 -17.50 -0.94 -16.20
N VAL A 222 -17.54 -0.88 -14.86
CA VAL A 222 -17.74 -2.06 -14.00
C VAL A 222 -19.12 -2.65 -14.21
N THR A 223 -20.17 -1.81 -14.23
CA THR A 223 -21.54 -2.27 -14.42
C THR A 223 -21.70 -2.98 -15.78
N GLN A 224 -21.14 -2.40 -16.82
CA GLN A 224 -21.18 -3.00 -18.16
C GLN A 224 -20.39 -4.30 -18.22
N ALA A 225 -19.20 -4.34 -17.63
CA ALA A 225 -18.37 -5.55 -17.58
C ALA A 225 -19.07 -6.70 -16.81
N VAL A 226 -19.78 -6.39 -15.71
CA VAL A 226 -20.60 -7.40 -15.01
C VAL A 226 -21.69 -7.97 -15.92
N ILE A 227 -22.40 -7.10 -16.67
CA ILE A 227 -23.46 -7.54 -17.59
C ILE A 227 -22.89 -8.44 -18.69
N ASP A 228 -21.77 -8.02 -19.29
CA ASP A 228 -21.16 -8.73 -20.41
C ASP A 228 -20.54 -10.07 -19.97
N CYS A 229 -19.87 -10.09 -18.83
CA CYS A 229 -19.32 -11.33 -18.25
C CYS A 229 -20.43 -12.34 -17.93
N ILE A 230 -21.57 -11.88 -17.38
CA ILE A 230 -22.71 -12.77 -17.10
C ILE A 230 -23.27 -13.36 -18.41
N LYS A 231 -23.41 -12.55 -19.48
CA LYS A 231 -23.88 -13.00 -20.79
C LYS A 231 -22.93 -14.02 -21.43
N GLU A 232 -21.63 -13.82 -21.28
CA GLU A 232 -20.58 -14.68 -21.85
C GLU A 232 -20.22 -15.86 -20.95
N ASN A 233 -20.93 -16.06 -19.85
CA ASN A 233 -20.68 -17.11 -18.85
C ASN A 233 -19.30 -17.03 -18.19
N ILE A 234 -18.73 -15.83 -18.05
CA ILE A 234 -17.49 -15.54 -17.34
C ILE A 234 -17.81 -15.20 -15.89
N LEU A 235 -17.40 -16.02 -14.93
CA LEU A 235 -17.75 -15.86 -13.50
C LEU A 235 -19.26 -15.62 -13.27
N ALA A 236 -20.13 -16.16 -14.13
CA ALA A 236 -21.52 -15.74 -14.22
C ALA A 236 -22.27 -15.93 -12.88
N ASP A 237 -22.10 -17.07 -12.21
CA ASP A 237 -22.80 -17.36 -10.94
C ASP A 237 -22.26 -16.52 -9.77
N PHE A 238 -20.96 -16.27 -9.73
CA PHE A 238 -20.34 -15.37 -8.77
C PHE A 238 -20.84 -13.93 -8.97
N LEU A 239 -20.80 -13.42 -10.21
CA LEU A 239 -21.22 -12.07 -10.53
C LEU A 239 -22.73 -11.84 -10.34
N LYS A 240 -23.58 -12.83 -10.60
CA LYS A 240 -25.03 -12.75 -10.31
C LYS A 240 -25.30 -12.59 -8.83
N ARG A 241 -24.62 -13.39 -7.98
CA ARG A 241 -24.79 -13.36 -6.52
C ARG A 241 -24.26 -12.06 -5.90
N ASN A 242 -23.16 -11.51 -6.43
CA ASN A 242 -22.42 -10.41 -5.82
C ASN A 242 -22.53 -9.09 -6.61
N LYS A 243 -23.44 -8.98 -7.59
CA LYS A 243 -23.53 -7.82 -8.49
C LYS A 243 -23.59 -6.48 -7.76
N ALA A 244 -24.48 -6.36 -6.77
CA ALA A 244 -24.69 -5.10 -6.05
C ALA A 244 -23.43 -4.67 -5.31
N GLU A 245 -22.72 -5.61 -4.69
CA GLU A 245 -21.49 -5.35 -3.94
C GLU A 245 -20.35 -4.95 -4.88
N VAL A 246 -20.13 -5.70 -5.96
CA VAL A 246 -19.10 -5.41 -6.97
C VAL A 246 -19.27 -4.02 -7.58
N VAL A 247 -20.52 -3.62 -7.91
CA VAL A 247 -20.80 -2.29 -8.48
C VAL A 247 -20.64 -1.20 -7.42
N SER A 248 -21.14 -1.40 -6.19
CA SER A 248 -21.04 -0.39 -5.14
C SER A 248 -19.60 -0.07 -4.75
N MET A 249 -18.69 -1.04 -4.78
CA MET A 249 -17.26 -0.85 -4.50
C MET A 249 -16.60 0.12 -5.49
N SER A 250 -17.02 0.12 -6.75
CA SER A 250 -16.49 1.05 -7.76
C SER A 250 -16.89 2.51 -7.49
N LEU A 251 -18.01 2.75 -6.81
CA LEU A 251 -18.44 4.09 -6.38
C LEU A 251 -17.53 4.63 -5.26
N PHE A 252 -17.26 3.81 -4.25
CA PHE A 252 -16.37 4.22 -3.14
C PHE A 252 -14.96 4.50 -3.64
N GLU A 253 -14.42 3.69 -4.55
CA GLU A 253 -13.10 3.93 -5.14
C GLU A 253 -13.04 5.25 -5.93
N TYR A 254 -14.11 5.62 -6.65
CA TYR A 254 -14.17 6.87 -7.39
C TYR A 254 -14.13 8.09 -6.47
N ASP A 255 -14.92 8.07 -5.39
CA ASP A 255 -14.99 9.16 -4.43
C ASP A 255 -13.67 9.30 -3.64
N GLU A 256 -13.04 8.20 -3.28
CA GLU A 256 -11.75 8.18 -2.59
C GLU A 256 -10.62 8.74 -3.46
N LYS A 257 -10.52 8.31 -4.72
CA LYS A 257 -9.52 8.87 -5.66
C LYS A 257 -9.73 10.35 -5.96
N LYS A 258 -10.97 10.81 -5.99
CA LYS A 258 -11.28 12.23 -6.14
C LYS A 258 -10.84 13.00 -4.91
N HIS A 259 -11.16 12.48 -3.71
CA HIS A 259 -10.73 13.07 -2.44
C HIS A 259 -9.21 13.11 -2.31
N GLU A 260 -8.51 12.02 -2.65
CA GLU A 260 -7.05 11.94 -2.63
C GLU A 260 -6.39 12.97 -3.56
N ARG A 261 -6.90 13.13 -4.79
CA ARG A 261 -6.39 14.15 -5.72
C ARG A 261 -6.56 15.55 -5.14
N THR A 262 -7.72 15.82 -4.58
CA THR A 262 -8.02 17.10 -3.91
C THR A 262 -7.08 17.33 -2.73
N MET A 263 -6.82 16.32 -1.89
CA MET A 263 -5.90 16.44 -0.74
C MET A 263 -4.44 16.62 -1.18
N ILE A 264 -4.00 15.95 -2.26
CA ILE A 264 -2.66 16.15 -2.83
C ILE A 264 -2.53 17.57 -3.40
N GLU A 265 -3.57 18.06 -4.06
CA GLU A 265 -3.60 19.42 -4.63
C GLU A 265 -3.54 20.47 -3.52
N ILE A 266 -4.36 20.33 -2.49
CA ILE A 266 -4.32 21.18 -1.28
C ILE A 266 -2.94 21.13 -0.62
N GLY A 267 -2.37 19.94 -0.42
CA GLY A 267 -1.05 19.79 0.20
C GLY A 267 0.09 20.41 -0.64
N ARG A 268 -0.03 20.42 -1.98
CA ARG A 268 0.92 21.13 -2.87
C ARG A 268 0.78 22.65 -2.73
N GLU A 269 -0.46 23.15 -2.76
CA GLU A 269 -0.74 24.59 -2.58
C GLU A 269 -0.24 25.09 -1.22
N GLU A 270 -0.51 24.37 -0.14
CA GLU A 270 0.01 24.72 1.20
C GLU A 270 1.54 24.67 1.25
N GLY A 271 2.16 23.67 0.61
CA GLY A 271 3.61 23.55 0.50
C GLY A 271 4.25 24.72 -0.26
N ASP A 272 3.64 25.17 -1.35
CA ASP A 272 4.09 26.33 -2.12
C ASP A 272 3.92 27.63 -1.34
N ILE A 273 2.79 27.83 -0.64
CA ILE A 273 2.57 28.97 0.25
C ILE A 273 3.64 29.00 1.34
N ARG A 274 3.91 27.87 2.02
CA ARG A 274 4.94 27.81 3.07
C ARG A 274 6.33 28.13 2.54
N ARG A 275 6.70 27.58 1.40
CA ARG A 275 7.99 27.81 0.74
C ARG A 275 8.17 29.29 0.41
N LEU A 276 7.17 29.91 -0.22
CA LEU A 276 7.21 31.30 -0.65
C LEU A 276 7.22 32.24 0.56
N SER A 277 6.38 31.99 1.58
CA SER A 277 6.36 32.71 2.85
C SER A 277 7.71 32.72 3.54
N LEU A 278 8.38 31.57 3.65
CA LEU A 278 9.72 31.48 4.25
C LEU A 278 10.75 32.28 3.48
N GLN A 279 10.66 32.32 2.15
CA GLN A 279 11.56 33.14 1.33
C GLN A 279 11.30 34.64 1.54
N ILE A 280 10.04 35.05 1.61
CA ILE A 280 9.65 36.46 1.89
C ILE A 280 10.13 36.87 3.29
N ILE A 281 9.89 36.07 4.33
CA ILE A 281 10.35 36.35 5.71
C ILE A 281 11.86 36.57 5.73
N LYS A 282 12.65 35.67 5.14
CA LYS A 282 14.11 35.82 5.08
C LYS A 282 14.60 37.12 4.43
N LYS A 283 13.82 37.66 3.49
CA LYS A 283 14.13 38.90 2.78
C LYS A 283 13.65 40.14 3.55
N ILE A 284 12.48 40.04 4.22
CA ILE A 284 11.97 41.08 5.15
C ILE A 284 12.97 41.27 6.28
N LEU A 285 13.48 40.22 6.88
CA LEU A 285 14.51 40.27 7.94
C LEU A 285 15.83 40.92 7.48
N LYS A 286 16.07 40.98 6.14
CA LYS A 286 17.19 41.69 5.51
C LYS A 286 16.83 43.11 5.09
N ASN A 287 15.66 43.64 5.54
CA ASN A 287 15.16 44.98 5.22
C ASN A 287 14.98 45.25 3.70
N LYS A 288 14.61 44.23 2.91
CA LYS A 288 14.35 44.40 1.48
C LYS A 288 12.92 44.92 1.25
N SER A 289 12.76 45.76 0.25
CA SER A 289 11.44 46.23 -0.17
C SER A 289 10.69 45.16 -0.97
N LEU A 290 9.36 45.27 -1.05
CA LEU A 290 8.51 44.36 -1.83
C LEU A 290 9.03 44.21 -3.29
N ALA A 291 9.39 45.31 -3.95
CA ALA A 291 9.92 45.28 -5.32
C ALA A 291 11.21 44.49 -5.43
N GLN A 292 12.12 44.63 -4.44
CA GLN A 292 13.38 43.86 -4.42
C GLN A 292 13.11 42.37 -4.11
N ILE A 293 12.09 42.07 -3.30
CA ILE A 293 11.71 40.70 -2.99
C ILE A 293 11.11 40.04 -4.23
N ALA A 294 10.23 40.71 -4.94
CA ALA A 294 9.62 40.23 -6.15
C ALA A 294 10.66 39.93 -7.25
N ASP A 295 11.57 40.89 -7.47
CA ASP A 295 12.67 40.71 -8.44
C ASP A 295 13.55 39.49 -8.12
N GLU A 296 13.92 39.32 -6.86
CA GLU A 296 14.75 38.15 -6.42
C GLU A 296 14.02 36.81 -6.39
N LEU A 297 12.70 36.82 -6.40
CA LEU A 297 11.87 35.61 -6.48
C LEU A 297 11.44 35.30 -7.91
N GLU A 298 11.77 36.19 -8.86
CA GLU A 298 11.33 36.12 -10.25
C GLU A 298 9.81 36.14 -10.38
N GLU A 299 9.13 36.88 -9.47
CA GLU A 299 7.66 36.98 -9.38
C GLU A 299 7.20 38.41 -9.60
N ASP A 300 5.97 38.60 -10.04
CA ASP A 300 5.36 39.90 -10.16
C ASP A 300 5.03 40.47 -8.76
N PRO A 301 5.41 41.75 -8.47
CA PRO A 301 5.09 42.42 -7.22
C PRO A 301 3.59 42.35 -6.85
N GLU A 302 2.69 42.47 -7.82
CA GLU A 302 1.24 42.41 -7.60
C GLU A 302 0.82 41.01 -7.17
N THR A 303 1.46 39.98 -7.67
CA THR A 303 1.18 38.58 -7.36
C THR A 303 1.58 38.21 -5.93
N ILE A 304 2.76 38.69 -5.47
CA ILE A 304 3.23 38.33 -4.11
C ILE A 304 2.76 39.30 -3.04
N GLN A 305 2.20 40.46 -3.38
CA GLN A 305 1.79 41.49 -2.44
C GLN A 305 0.78 41.00 -1.38
N PRO A 306 -0.26 40.21 -1.73
CA PRO A 306 -1.18 39.65 -0.72
C PRO A 306 -0.45 38.81 0.32
N LEU A 307 0.41 37.88 -0.12
CA LEU A 307 1.20 37.03 0.75
C LEU A 307 2.21 37.84 1.59
N TYR A 308 2.87 38.81 1.00
CA TYR A 308 3.77 39.72 1.70
C TYR A 308 3.07 40.49 2.83
N ASN A 309 1.84 40.95 2.60
CA ASN A 309 1.04 41.66 3.61
C ASN A 309 0.66 40.75 4.78
N VAL A 310 0.24 39.50 4.50
CA VAL A 310 -0.04 38.52 5.54
C VAL A 310 1.21 38.24 6.36
N VAL A 311 2.34 37.98 5.72
CA VAL A 311 3.61 37.72 6.42
C VAL A 311 4.00 38.89 7.31
N LEU A 312 3.81 40.14 6.88
CA LEU A 312 4.08 41.32 7.70
C LEU A 312 3.16 41.43 8.93
N GLN A 313 1.90 41.02 8.83
CA GLN A 313 0.95 41.04 9.96
C GLN A 313 1.38 40.09 11.10
N HIS A 314 2.11 39.02 10.76
CA HIS A 314 2.63 38.06 11.73
C HIS A 314 4.05 38.39 12.23
N ALA A 315 4.59 39.57 11.96
CA ALA A 315 5.84 40.02 12.51
C ALA A 315 5.67 40.37 14.01
N PRO A 316 6.67 40.16 14.90
CA PRO A 316 8.01 39.63 14.59
C PRO A 316 8.12 38.10 14.67
N ASP A 317 7.11 37.36 15.14
CA ASP A 317 7.20 35.94 15.47
C ASP A 317 7.10 35.04 14.23
N PHE A 318 6.43 35.50 13.15
CA PHE A 318 6.28 34.81 11.87
C PHE A 318 5.82 33.36 12.00
N ASP A 319 4.72 33.11 12.76
CA ASP A 319 4.15 31.78 12.88
C ASP A 319 3.67 31.25 11.53
N MET A 320 4.31 30.20 11.06
CA MET A 320 4.07 29.63 9.72
C MET A 320 2.71 28.96 9.59
N ASP A 321 2.15 28.43 10.67
CA ASP A 321 0.87 27.72 10.64
C ASP A 321 -0.27 28.75 10.57
N GLU A 322 -0.15 29.85 11.30
CA GLU A 322 -1.09 30.98 11.21
C GLU A 322 -0.99 31.70 9.86
N ILE A 323 0.21 31.98 9.36
CA ILE A 323 0.43 32.56 8.03
C ILE A 323 -0.22 31.70 6.94
N THR A 324 0.02 30.38 6.97
CA THR A 324 -0.53 29.45 5.97
C THR A 324 -2.06 29.45 6.02
N LYS A 325 -2.64 29.44 7.22
CA LYS A 325 -4.08 29.48 7.44
C LYS A 325 -4.72 30.76 6.89
N ASP A 326 -4.12 31.91 7.18
CA ASP A 326 -4.66 33.21 6.74
C ASP A 326 -4.57 33.37 5.22
N VAL A 327 -3.47 32.94 4.60
CA VAL A 327 -3.35 32.92 3.13
C VAL A 327 -4.38 32.01 2.48
N SER A 328 -4.56 30.80 3.00
CA SER A 328 -5.56 29.86 2.50
C SER A 328 -7.00 30.38 2.66
N ALA A 329 -7.26 31.21 3.66
CA ALA A 329 -8.56 31.86 3.85
C ALA A 329 -8.85 32.98 2.83
N MET A 330 -7.81 33.63 2.31
CA MET A 330 -7.93 34.70 1.29
C MET A 330 -8.20 34.16 -0.13
N GLN A 331 -7.89 32.89 -0.39
CA GLN A 331 -8.08 32.23 -1.69
C GLN A 331 -9.45 31.59 -1.87
N LYS A 332 -10.26 31.52 -0.81
CA LYS A 332 -11.65 31.05 -0.80
C LYS A 332 -12.64 32.20 -1.03
#